data_f49dfa74f2b28e25d48f756adae2ab95
#
_entry.id   f49dfa74f2b28e25d48f756adae2ab95
#
_cell.length_a   1.000
_cell.length_b   1.000
_cell.length_c   1.000
_cell.angle_alpha   90.00
_cell.angle_beta   90.00
_cell.angle_gamma   90.00
#
_symmetry.space_group_name_H-M   'P 1'
#
loop_
_entity.id
_entity.type
_entity.pdbx_description
1 polymer ?
#
loop_
_entity_poly.entity_id
_entity_poly.type
_entity_poly.pdbx_seq_one_letter_code
_entity_poly.pdbx_strand_id
1 'polypeptide(L)'
;MMNKEITKPNEQNILVGIDVGSTTTKIVALDADHDHQLLFSDYARHHANQIASVIKSIKEFCSHIKQKKIRLCLTGSGAKPVSSILKVPFVQEVAANAIALQDKFQKVGTAIELGGQDAKMIFF
;
A
#
# COMPACT_ATOMS: atom_id res chain seq x y z
N MET A 1 8.22 37.98 -23.41
CA MET A 1 8.16 37.61 -21.98
C MET A 1 8.33 36.11 -21.88
N MET A 2 9.48 35.66 -21.41
CA MET A 2 9.67 34.26 -21.08
C MET A 2 8.91 33.96 -19.78
N ASN A 3 7.89 33.09 -19.83
CA ASN A 3 7.34 32.48 -18.65
C ASN A 3 8.43 31.59 -18.05
N LYS A 4 9.05 32.03 -16.97
CA LYS A 4 9.77 31.14 -16.09
C LYS A 4 8.73 30.19 -15.50
N GLU A 5 8.66 28.96 -16.03
CA GLU A 5 8.07 27.87 -15.27
C GLU A 5 8.81 27.83 -13.94
N ILE A 6 8.09 28.18 -12.88
CA ILE A 6 8.55 27.94 -11.52
C ILE A 6 8.50 26.42 -11.39
N THR A 7 9.60 25.75 -11.68
CA THR A 7 9.77 24.34 -11.34
C THR A 7 9.61 24.23 -9.83
N LYS A 8 8.45 23.73 -9.38
CA LYS A 8 8.28 23.34 -8.00
C LYS A 8 9.43 22.41 -7.63
N PRO A 9 10.02 22.55 -6.44
CA PRO A 9 11.05 21.62 -5.99
C PRO A 9 10.48 20.20 -6.16
N ASN A 10 11.30 19.27 -6.69
CA ASN A 10 10.93 17.90 -7.02
C ASN A 10 10.18 17.25 -5.84
N GLU A 11 8.86 17.31 -5.89
CA GLU A 11 8.03 16.52 -4.99
C GLU A 11 8.13 15.06 -5.42
N GLN A 12 8.70 14.23 -4.57
CA GLN A 12 8.77 12.79 -4.79
C GLN A 12 7.37 12.19 -4.84
N ASN A 13 7.03 11.50 -5.94
CA ASN A 13 5.78 10.77 -6.09
C ASN A 13 5.89 9.41 -5.41
N ILE A 14 5.04 9.16 -4.43
CA ILE A 14 5.07 7.94 -3.62
C ILE A 14 3.75 7.19 -3.74
N LEU A 15 3.84 5.90 -3.99
CA LEU A 15 2.73 4.96 -3.94
C LEU A 15 2.75 4.26 -2.58
N VAL A 16 1.66 4.39 -1.84
CA VAL A 16 1.53 3.75 -0.52
C VAL A 16 0.39 2.74 -0.56
N GLY A 17 0.71 1.51 -0.27
CA GLY A 17 -0.25 0.42 -0.09
C GLY A 17 -0.33 0.01 1.37
N ILE A 18 -1.55 -0.20 1.88
CA ILE A 18 -1.77 -0.73 3.22
C ILE A 18 -2.67 -1.95 3.13
N ASP A 19 -2.16 -3.08 3.61
CA ASP A 19 -2.93 -4.33 3.77
C ASP A 19 -3.40 -4.43 5.22
N VAL A 20 -4.72 -4.37 5.41
CA VAL A 20 -5.38 -4.56 6.71
C VAL A 20 -5.97 -5.96 6.75
N GLY A 21 -5.20 -6.89 7.22
CA GLY A 21 -5.62 -8.28 7.38
C GLY A 21 -6.49 -8.50 8.62
N SER A 22 -6.81 -9.76 8.90
CA SER A 22 -7.59 -10.16 10.09
C SER A 22 -6.85 -9.92 11.41
N THR A 23 -5.52 -9.97 11.40
CA THR A 23 -4.69 -9.87 12.61
C THR A 23 -3.62 -8.78 12.53
N THR A 24 -3.23 -8.38 11.33
CA THR A 24 -2.08 -7.51 11.09
C THR A 24 -2.38 -6.40 10.11
N THR A 25 -1.63 -5.31 10.26
CA THR A 25 -1.56 -4.20 9.30
C THR A 25 -0.15 -4.16 8.73
N LYS A 26 -0.05 -4.08 7.41
CA LYS A 26 1.22 -3.94 6.68
C LYS A 26 1.16 -2.67 5.85
N ILE A 27 2.24 -1.93 5.80
CA ILE A 27 2.36 -0.75 4.95
C ILE A 27 3.62 -0.87 4.09
N VAL A 28 3.50 -0.47 2.83
CA VAL A 28 4.60 -0.40 1.88
C VAL A 28 4.53 0.93 1.16
N ALA A 29 5.65 1.61 1.04
CA ALA A 29 5.79 2.81 0.25
C ALA A 29 6.85 2.61 -0.84
N LEU A 30 6.47 2.93 -2.08
CA LEU A 30 7.30 2.77 -3.27
C LEU A 30 7.52 4.13 -3.94
N ASP A 31 8.71 4.33 -4.48
CA ASP A 31 9.01 5.47 -5.34
C ASP A 31 8.38 5.24 -6.73
N ALA A 32 7.43 6.09 -7.10
CA ALA A 32 6.76 5.97 -8.40
C ALA A 32 7.65 6.40 -9.58
N ASP A 33 8.68 7.19 -9.32
CA ASP A 33 9.55 7.79 -10.33
C ASP A 33 10.82 6.96 -10.59
N HIS A 34 11.15 6.02 -9.69
CA HIS A 34 12.38 5.22 -9.74
C HIS A 34 12.10 3.71 -9.63
N ASP A 35 11.46 3.16 -10.65
CA ASP A 35 11.22 1.71 -10.82
C ASP A 35 10.59 1.03 -9.59
N HIS A 36 9.64 1.72 -8.95
CA HIS A 36 8.94 1.24 -7.76
C HIS A 36 9.89 0.78 -6.63
N GLN A 37 11.03 1.48 -6.46
CA GLN A 37 11.97 1.20 -5.38
C GLN A 37 11.26 1.27 -4.02
N LEU A 38 11.52 0.30 -3.16
CA LEU A 38 11.00 0.29 -1.79
C LEU A 38 11.65 1.40 -0.96
N LEU A 39 10.80 2.30 -0.44
CA LEU A 39 11.23 3.42 0.40
C LEU A 39 10.96 3.18 1.88
N PHE A 40 9.87 2.51 2.19
CA PHE A 40 9.44 2.24 3.56
C PHE A 40 8.58 0.98 3.62
N SER A 41 8.71 0.22 4.68
CA SER A 41 7.77 -0.87 5.00
C SER A 41 7.69 -1.06 6.51
N ASP A 42 6.51 -1.41 6.98
CA ASP A 42 6.26 -1.77 8.37
C ASP A 42 5.19 -2.87 8.46
N TYR A 43 5.24 -3.61 9.55
CA TYR A 43 4.35 -4.72 9.85
C TYR A 43 4.00 -4.70 11.34
N ALA A 44 2.71 -4.62 11.65
CA ALA A 44 2.25 -4.55 13.04
C ALA A 44 1.00 -5.41 13.27
N ARG A 45 0.84 -5.94 14.47
CA ARG A 45 -0.43 -6.52 14.93
C ARG A 45 -1.36 -5.40 15.35
N HIS A 46 -2.62 -5.44 14.90
CA HIS A 46 -3.58 -4.38 15.22
C HIS A 46 -4.45 -4.68 16.46
N HIS A 47 -4.40 -5.90 17.02
CA HIS A 47 -5.15 -6.27 18.21
C HIS A 47 -6.64 -5.88 18.14
N ALA A 48 -7.28 -6.15 17.00
CA ALA A 48 -8.65 -5.77 16.66
C ALA A 48 -8.93 -4.25 16.59
N ASN A 49 -7.90 -3.40 16.59
CA ASN A 49 -8.02 -1.95 16.39
C ASN A 49 -7.36 -1.53 15.08
N GLN A 50 -8.02 -1.87 13.96
CA GLN A 50 -7.49 -1.65 12.61
C GLN A 50 -7.26 -0.16 12.32
N ILE A 51 -8.20 0.70 12.68
CA ILE A 51 -8.11 2.14 12.39
C ILE A 51 -6.92 2.77 13.09
N ALA A 52 -6.73 2.50 14.38
CA ALA A 52 -5.60 3.02 15.14
C ALA A 52 -4.26 2.50 14.58
N SER A 53 -4.21 1.24 14.18
CA SER A 53 -3.02 0.64 13.56
C SER A 53 -2.68 1.30 12.22
N VAL A 54 -3.66 1.51 11.35
CA VAL A 54 -3.47 2.22 10.07
C VAL A 54 -2.98 3.64 10.29
N ILE A 55 -3.61 4.39 11.19
CA ILE A 55 -3.20 5.77 11.51
C ILE A 55 -1.77 5.81 12.05
N LYS A 56 -1.40 4.88 12.92
CA LYS A 56 -0.04 4.76 13.45
C LYS A 56 0.97 4.52 12.33
N SER A 57 0.70 3.54 11.45
CA SER A 57 1.58 3.23 10.32
C SER A 57 1.75 4.43 9.36
N ILE A 58 0.67 5.15 9.07
CA ILE A 58 0.74 6.37 8.25
C ILE A 58 1.57 7.47 8.94
N LYS A 59 1.38 7.70 10.23
CA LYS A 59 2.16 8.69 10.97
C LYS A 59 3.65 8.35 10.98
N GLU A 60 3.99 7.10 11.18
CA GLU A 60 5.37 6.62 11.18
C GLU A 60 6.00 6.78 9.79
N PHE A 61 5.32 6.35 8.73
CA PHE A 61 5.73 6.62 7.36
C PHE A 61 5.95 8.12 7.11
N CYS A 62 5.03 8.97 7.55
CA CYS A 62 5.14 10.42 7.37
C CYS A 62 6.31 11.06 8.13
N SER A 63 6.78 10.45 9.21
CA SER A 63 7.96 10.92 9.94
C SER A 63 9.28 10.63 9.21
N HIS A 64 9.31 9.59 8.37
CA HIS A 64 10.50 9.17 7.62
C HIS A 64 10.66 9.88 6.27
N ILE A 65 9.56 10.31 5.66
CA ILE A 65 9.56 10.85 4.31
C ILE A 65 8.97 12.26 4.31
N LYS A 66 9.78 13.23 3.90
CA LYS A 66 9.41 14.65 3.76
C LYS A 66 9.15 15.00 2.28
N GLN A 67 8.42 16.10 2.02
CA GLN A 67 8.17 16.64 0.66
C GLN A 67 7.69 15.58 -0.34
N LYS A 68 6.50 15.07 -0.13
CA LYS A 68 5.95 13.94 -0.86
C LYS A 68 4.57 14.24 -1.45
N LYS A 69 4.33 13.70 -2.62
CA LYS A 69 2.99 13.54 -3.19
C LYS A 69 2.63 12.06 -3.07
N ILE A 70 1.60 11.77 -2.32
CA ILE A 70 1.22 10.39 -1.96
C ILE A 70 -0.05 9.99 -2.69
N ARG A 71 -0.05 8.79 -3.27
CA ARG A 71 -1.25 8.05 -3.66
C ARG A 71 -1.37 6.85 -2.76
N LEU A 72 -2.46 6.79 -2.01
CA LEU A 72 -2.71 5.77 -0.99
C LEU A 72 -3.84 4.85 -1.44
N CYS A 73 -3.67 3.55 -1.24
CA CYS A 73 -4.70 2.54 -1.47
C CYS A 73 -4.69 1.51 -0.33
N LEU A 74 -5.86 1.01 0.02
CA LEU A 74 -6.03 -0.02 1.03
C LEU A 74 -6.45 -1.35 0.39
N THR A 75 -5.99 -2.44 0.99
CA THR A 75 -6.40 -3.81 0.67
C THR A 75 -6.49 -4.64 1.94
N GLY A 76 -6.94 -5.88 1.82
CA GLY A 76 -7.06 -6.81 2.94
C GLY A 76 -8.48 -6.97 3.47
N SER A 77 -8.73 -8.08 4.16
CA SER A 77 -10.06 -8.47 4.65
C SER A 77 -10.66 -7.47 5.66
N GLY A 78 -9.83 -6.73 6.40
CA GLY A 78 -10.25 -5.71 7.37
C GLY A 78 -10.27 -4.28 6.82
N ALA A 79 -9.89 -4.07 5.55
CA ALA A 79 -9.64 -2.73 5.03
C ALA A 79 -10.90 -1.95 4.63
N LYS A 80 -11.96 -2.61 4.22
CA LYS A 80 -13.13 -1.94 3.64
C LYS A 80 -13.79 -0.91 4.59
N PRO A 81 -14.05 -1.20 5.87
CA PRO A 81 -14.55 -0.21 6.82
C PRO A 81 -13.57 0.95 7.02
N VAL A 82 -12.28 0.67 7.09
CA VAL A 82 -11.22 1.69 7.26
C VAL A 82 -11.17 2.61 6.05
N SER A 83 -11.22 2.04 4.83
CA SER A 83 -11.29 2.78 3.57
C SER A 83 -12.47 3.75 3.53
N SER A 84 -13.64 3.30 3.97
CA SER A 84 -14.85 4.15 4.01
C SER A 84 -14.71 5.33 4.98
N ILE A 85 -14.12 5.10 6.15
CA ILE A 85 -13.90 6.15 7.16
C ILE A 85 -12.85 7.15 6.70
N LEU A 86 -11.73 6.68 6.18
CA LEU A 86 -10.62 7.52 5.73
C LEU A 86 -10.84 8.10 4.33
N LYS A 87 -11.88 7.69 3.61
CA LYS A 87 -12.17 8.07 2.21
C LYS A 87 -10.99 7.80 1.27
N VAL A 88 -10.37 6.64 1.42
CA VAL A 88 -9.22 6.19 0.65
C VAL A 88 -9.66 5.06 -0.28
N PRO A 89 -9.15 4.93 -1.52
CA PRO A 89 -9.44 3.83 -2.42
C PRO A 89 -9.16 2.46 -1.79
N PHE A 90 -10.01 1.49 -2.11
CA PHE A 90 -9.88 0.10 -1.69
C PHE A 90 -9.79 -0.81 -2.93
N VAL A 91 -8.88 -1.76 -2.88
CA VAL A 91 -8.75 -2.85 -3.88
C VAL A 91 -8.91 -4.18 -3.17
N GLN A 92 -9.65 -5.10 -3.76
CA GLN A 92 -9.79 -6.44 -3.22
C GLN A 92 -8.44 -7.16 -3.18
N GLU A 93 -8.21 -7.92 -2.12
CA GLU A 93 -6.95 -8.60 -1.83
C GLU A 93 -6.50 -9.54 -2.97
N VAL A 94 -7.42 -10.35 -3.51
CA VAL A 94 -7.11 -11.23 -4.64
C VAL A 94 -6.66 -10.44 -5.88
N ALA A 95 -7.31 -9.32 -6.19
CA ALA A 95 -6.93 -8.45 -7.30
C ALA A 95 -5.58 -7.77 -7.05
N ALA A 96 -5.32 -7.29 -5.85
CA ALA A 96 -4.04 -6.69 -5.47
C ALA A 96 -2.89 -7.70 -5.60
N ASN A 97 -3.07 -8.91 -5.10
CA ASN A 97 -2.10 -9.99 -5.19
C ASN A 97 -1.84 -10.40 -6.66
N ALA A 98 -2.88 -10.53 -7.46
CA ALA A 98 -2.74 -10.88 -8.88
C ALA A 98 -1.92 -9.84 -9.65
N ILE A 99 -2.21 -8.55 -9.45
CA ILE A 99 -1.47 -7.45 -10.08
C ILE A 99 0.01 -7.46 -9.65
N ALA A 100 0.27 -7.58 -8.35
CA ALA A 100 1.63 -7.59 -7.81
C ALA A 100 2.46 -8.77 -8.34
N LEU A 101 1.84 -9.95 -8.43
CA LEU A 101 2.52 -11.16 -8.94
C LEU A 101 2.80 -11.07 -10.43
N GLN A 102 1.87 -10.55 -11.22
CA GLN A 102 2.08 -10.34 -12.66
C GLN A 102 3.16 -9.31 -12.95
N ASP A 103 3.27 -8.26 -12.11
CA ASP A 103 4.31 -7.24 -12.22
C ASP A 103 5.71 -7.81 -11.92
N LYS A 104 5.82 -8.68 -10.92
CA LYS A 104 7.12 -9.21 -10.46
C LYS A 104 7.57 -10.50 -11.14
N PHE A 105 6.63 -11.30 -11.63
CA PHE A 105 6.91 -12.64 -12.17
C PHE A 105 6.24 -12.84 -13.53
N GLN A 106 7.04 -12.99 -14.58
CA GLN A 106 6.53 -13.07 -15.96
C GLN A 106 5.74 -14.36 -16.30
N LYS A 107 5.92 -15.43 -15.51
CA LYS A 107 5.30 -16.74 -15.77
C LYS A 107 4.82 -17.38 -14.48
N VAL A 108 3.73 -16.85 -13.94
CA VAL A 108 3.05 -17.46 -12.79
C VAL A 108 1.75 -18.09 -13.27
N GLY A 109 1.58 -19.39 -13.06
CA GLY A 109 0.33 -20.09 -13.36
C GLY A 109 -0.59 -20.19 -12.14
N THR A 110 0.00 -20.25 -10.94
CA THR A 110 -0.75 -20.37 -9.68
C THR A 110 0.01 -19.70 -8.55
N ALA A 111 -0.71 -19.02 -7.68
CA ALA A 111 -0.17 -18.48 -6.43
C ALA A 111 -1.01 -18.98 -5.25
N ILE A 112 -0.34 -19.29 -4.15
CA ILE A 112 -0.99 -19.66 -2.88
C ILE A 112 -0.58 -18.65 -1.83
N GLU A 113 -1.57 -17.97 -1.26
CA GLU A 113 -1.40 -17.07 -0.13
C GLU A 113 -1.84 -17.78 1.15
N LEU A 114 -0.99 -17.71 2.15
CA LEU A 114 -1.28 -18.24 3.49
C LEU A 114 -1.43 -17.07 4.46
N GLY A 115 -2.65 -16.81 4.89
CA GLY A 115 -3.00 -15.77 5.85
C GLY A 115 -3.03 -16.26 7.30
N GLY A 116 -3.36 -15.34 8.22
CA GLY A 116 -3.51 -15.67 9.65
C GLY A 116 -4.73 -16.54 9.98
N GLN A 117 -5.75 -16.53 9.12
CA GLN A 117 -7.03 -17.27 9.34
C GLN A 117 -7.48 -18.06 8.11
N ASP A 118 -6.98 -17.76 6.94
CA ASP A 118 -7.38 -18.39 5.69
C ASP A 118 -6.21 -18.64 4.75
N ALA A 119 -6.48 -19.40 3.70
CA ALA A 119 -5.59 -19.58 2.57
C ALA A 119 -6.35 -19.24 1.28
N LYS A 120 -5.68 -18.60 0.34
CA LYS A 120 -6.24 -18.27 -0.97
C LYS A 120 -5.40 -18.86 -2.08
N MET A 121 -6.05 -19.34 -3.12
CA MET A 121 -5.39 -19.83 -4.33
C MET A 121 -5.82 -18.96 -5.51
N ILE A 122 -4.85 -18.46 -6.26
CA ILE A 122 -5.06 -17.59 -7.42
C ILE A 122 -4.52 -18.33 -8.65
N PHE A 123 -5.35 -18.48 -9.64
CA PHE A 123 -4.98 -19.04 -10.95
C PHE A 123 -4.88 -17.90 -11.98
N PHE A 124 -3.84 -17.95 -12.82
CA PHE A 124 -3.56 -16.98 -13.88
C PHE A 124 -3.79 -17.55 -15.26
#